data_7e3f345ba7d78caecd7afd124201aa05
#
_entry.id   7e3f345ba7d78caecd7afd124201aa05
#
_cell.length_a   1.000
_cell.length_b   1.000
_cell.length_c   1.000
_cell.angle_alpha   90.00
_cell.angle_beta   90.00
_cell.angle_gamma   90.00
#
_symmetry.space_group_name_H-M   'P 1'
#
loop_
_entity.id
_entity.type
_entity.pdbx_description
1 polymer ?
#
loop_
_entity_poly.entity_id
_entity_poly.type
_entity_poly.pdbx_seq_one_letter_code
_entity_poly.pdbx_strand_id
1 'polypeptide(L)'
;MKKSYAALGGRFEYLNSDCGYEQWSQYLIKTLAELGAGTVGVDIGCGNGYFTRALCREGKSMLGVDISPEMLSAAEDIARRQGIRAEFLLGDITKLKLTSRADFAIAINDCLNYVPQNKLHAAFSHVAGCLKKGGAFVFDISTEYKLSKILGDNMFADDEDDIAYIWFNKFEGDRVVMDITVFTQTESGLFKREDERHVQYVHRREDV
;
A
#
# COMPACT_ATOMS: atom_id res chain seq x y z
N MET A 1 -1.98 -8.19 -19.17
CA MET A 1 -2.10 -8.37 -17.72
C MET A 1 -2.91 -7.18 -17.23
N LYS A 2 -4.03 -7.41 -16.52
CA LYS A 2 -4.78 -6.33 -15.86
C LYS A 2 -3.88 -5.72 -14.80
N LYS A 3 -3.80 -4.39 -14.73
CA LYS A 3 -2.96 -3.69 -13.75
C LYS A 3 -3.70 -3.57 -12.42
N SER A 4 -3.02 -3.75 -11.31
CA SER A 4 -3.55 -3.47 -9.98
C SER A 4 -3.59 -1.96 -9.74
N TYR A 5 -4.63 -1.47 -9.07
CA TYR A 5 -4.80 -0.07 -8.64
C TYR A 5 -4.93 0.99 -9.75
N ALA A 6 -5.14 0.62 -11.01
CA ALA A 6 -5.29 1.60 -12.10
C ALA A 6 -6.62 2.36 -12.02
N ALA A 7 -7.71 1.69 -11.62
CA ALA A 7 -9.04 2.28 -11.49
C ALA A 7 -9.28 2.93 -10.11
N LEU A 8 -8.64 2.40 -9.07
CA LEU A 8 -8.92 2.78 -7.67
C LEU A 8 -8.15 4.00 -7.19
N GLY A 9 -7.05 4.41 -7.88
CA GLY A 9 -6.05 5.36 -7.35
C GLY A 9 -6.62 6.65 -6.75
N GLY A 10 -7.58 7.30 -7.41
CA GLY A 10 -8.18 8.55 -6.95
C GLY A 10 -9.19 8.42 -5.81
N ARG A 11 -9.74 7.22 -5.57
CA ARG A 11 -10.80 6.94 -4.59
C ARG A 11 -10.42 5.87 -3.58
N PHE A 12 -9.17 5.45 -3.59
CA PHE A 12 -8.68 4.35 -2.75
C PHE A 12 -8.92 4.57 -1.26
N GLU A 13 -8.70 5.79 -0.74
CA GLU A 13 -8.96 6.11 0.67
C GLU A 13 -10.46 6.04 1.01
N TYR A 14 -11.31 6.45 0.09
CA TYR A 14 -12.76 6.39 0.28
C TYR A 14 -13.27 4.95 0.35
N LEU A 15 -12.88 4.12 -0.62
CA LEU A 15 -13.27 2.71 -0.68
C LEU A 15 -12.69 1.85 0.45
N ASN A 16 -11.64 2.33 1.10
CA ASN A 16 -11.01 1.69 2.26
C ASN A 16 -11.20 2.53 3.54
N SER A 17 -12.28 3.30 3.65
CA SER A 17 -12.53 4.17 4.81
C SER A 17 -12.65 3.41 6.13
N ASP A 18 -13.03 2.13 6.08
CA ASP A 18 -13.09 1.19 7.20
C ASP A 18 -11.72 0.66 7.65
N CYS A 19 -10.64 0.90 6.89
CA CYS A 19 -9.28 0.48 7.24
C CYS A 19 -8.68 1.19 8.46
N GLY A 20 -9.40 2.16 9.06
CA GLY A 20 -8.94 2.84 10.27
C GLY A 20 -7.62 3.60 10.07
N TYR A 21 -7.45 4.28 8.95
CA TYR A 21 -6.23 4.99 8.58
C TYR A 21 -5.69 5.94 9.67
N GLU A 22 -6.60 6.64 10.36
CA GLU A 22 -6.20 7.57 11.43
C GLU A 22 -5.58 6.80 12.62
N GLN A 23 -6.23 5.71 13.06
CA GLN A 23 -5.73 4.86 14.14
C GLN A 23 -4.38 4.21 13.77
N TRP A 24 -4.24 3.76 12.51
CA TRP A 24 -2.99 3.24 12.00
C TRP A 24 -1.88 4.30 12.00
N SER A 25 -2.19 5.53 11.59
CA SER A 25 -1.23 6.64 11.60
C SER A 25 -0.73 6.95 13.01
N GLN A 26 -1.65 7.05 13.98
CA GLN A 26 -1.32 7.30 15.39
C GLN A 26 -0.46 6.16 15.96
N TYR A 27 -0.82 4.91 15.68
CA TYR A 27 -0.03 3.75 16.08
C TYR A 27 1.38 3.79 15.49
N LEU A 28 1.49 4.09 14.20
CA LEU A 28 2.76 4.18 13.48
C LEU A 28 3.65 5.29 14.04
N ILE A 29 3.10 6.50 14.25
CA ILE A 29 3.81 7.63 14.84
C ILE A 29 4.36 7.26 16.22
N LYS A 30 3.54 6.65 17.07
CA LYS A 30 3.95 6.17 18.39
C LYS A 30 5.06 5.12 18.30
N THR A 31 4.91 4.13 17.44
CA THR A 31 5.90 3.06 17.24
C THR A 31 7.24 3.62 16.77
N LEU A 32 7.25 4.54 15.82
CA LEU A 32 8.48 5.18 15.33
C LEU A 32 9.16 6.02 16.44
N ALA A 33 8.37 6.67 17.29
CA ALA A 33 8.91 7.41 18.44
C ALA A 33 9.53 6.46 19.48
N GLU A 34 8.88 5.37 19.83
CA GLU A 34 9.38 4.33 20.75
C GLU A 34 10.68 3.68 20.24
N LEU A 35 10.81 3.51 18.92
CA LEU A 35 12.01 3.00 18.27
C LEU A 35 13.14 4.06 18.19
N GLY A 36 12.88 5.31 18.56
CA GLY A 36 13.84 6.40 18.41
C GLY A 36 14.15 6.71 16.94
N ALA A 37 13.21 6.44 16.03
CA ALA A 37 13.42 6.65 14.60
C ALA A 37 13.67 8.12 14.29
N GLY A 38 14.65 8.39 13.41
CA GLY A 38 15.01 9.73 12.97
C GLY A 38 13.92 10.42 12.13
N THR A 39 14.33 11.38 11.31
CA THR A 39 13.37 12.23 10.58
C THR A 39 13.20 11.86 9.11
N VAL A 40 14.12 11.10 8.52
CA VAL A 40 14.10 10.73 7.10
C VAL A 40 13.51 9.34 6.94
N GLY A 41 12.38 9.22 6.28
CA GLY A 41 11.65 7.97 6.10
C GLY A 41 11.35 7.60 4.65
N VAL A 42 11.15 6.30 4.42
CA VAL A 42 10.67 5.75 3.15
C VAL A 42 9.38 4.98 3.41
N ASP A 43 8.35 5.27 2.63
CA ASP A 43 7.05 4.57 2.63
C ASP A 43 6.99 3.68 1.38
N ILE A 44 7.08 2.37 1.59
CA ILE A 44 7.19 1.37 0.53
C ILE A 44 5.82 0.77 0.27
N GLY A 45 5.37 0.81 -0.99
CA GLY A 45 3.99 0.52 -1.37
C GLY A 45 3.06 1.62 -0.87
N CYS A 46 3.49 2.88 -1.02
CA CYS A 46 2.80 4.03 -0.44
C CYS A 46 1.39 4.27 -1.00
N GLY A 47 1.03 3.61 -2.09
CA GLY A 47 -0.24 3.83 -2.78
C GLY A 47 -0.45 5.31 -3.11
N ASN A 48 -1.61 5.85 -2.76
CA ASN A 48 -1.91 7.27 -2.93
C ASN A 48 -1.28 8.18 -1.84
N GLY A 49 -0.35 7.65 -1.04
CA GLY A 49 0.51 8.42 -0.13
C GLY A 49 -0.14 8.82 1.20
N TYR A 50 -1.14 8.11 1.69
CA TYR A 50 -1.81 8.47 2.95
C TYR A 50 -0.82 8.55 4.12
N PHE A 51 -0.09 7.45 4.40
CA PHE A 51 0.89 7.39 5.51
C PHE A 51 2.09 8.30 5.25
N THR A 52 2.54 8.41 4.00
CA THR A 52 3.56 9.39 3.60
C THR A 52 3.16 10.80 4.04
N ARG A 53 1.92 11.25 3.70
CA ARG A 53 1.43 12.57 4.08
C ARG A 53 1.22 12.72 5.59
N ALA A 54 0.71 11.68 6.26
CA ALA A 54 0.52 11.70 7.70
C ALA A 54 1.85 11.93 8.44
N LEU A 55 2.90 11.20 8.06
CA LEU A 55 4.22 11.38 8.66
C LEU A 55 4.89 12.72 8.30
N CYS A 56 4.63 13.26 7.10
CA CYS A 56 5.09 14.61 6.77
C CYS A 56 4.45 15.67 7.66
N ARG A 57 3.18 15.55 8.06
CA ARG A 57 2.52 16.46 9.02
C ARG A 57 3.19 16.41 10.40
N GLU A 58 3.77 15.27 10.77
CA GLU A 58 4.55 15.09 12.00
C GLU A 58 6.03 15.52 11.85
N GLY A 59 6.35 16.26 10.80
CA GLY A 59 7.69 16.82 10.58
C GLY A 59 8.72 15.81 10.05
N LYS A 60 8.28 14.64 9.56
CA LYS A 60 9.18 13.70 8.88
C LYS A 60 9.39 14.12 7.41
N SER A 61 10.58 13.85 6.89
CA SER A 61 10.90 13.97 5.46
C SER A 61 10.68 12.61 4.83
N MET A 62 9.65 12.48 3.99
CA MET A 62 9.21 11.20 3.47
C MET A 62 9.41 11.08 1.97
N LEU A 63 9.86 9.89 1.54
CA LEU A 63 9.83 9.42 0.16
C LEU A 63 8.81 8.28 0.06
N GLY A 64 7.72 8.49 -0.68
CA GLY A 64 6.78 7.43 -1.05
C GLY A 64 7.29 6.66 -2.26
N VAL A 65 7.26 5.35 -2.21
CA VAL A 65 7.65 4.45 -3.32
C VAL A 65 6.49 3.52 -3.62
N ASP A 66 6.07 3.46 -4.87
CA ASP A 66 5.05 2.51 -5.32
C ASP A 66 5.37 1.99 -6.73
N ILE A 67 4.82 0.82 -7.07
CA ILE A 67 4.97 0.22 -8.40
C ILE A 67 3.92 0.73 -9.40
N SER A 68 2.85 1.37 -8.94
CA SER A 68 1.76 1.93 -9.74
C SER A 68 1.99 3.42 -10.02
N PRO A 69 2.23 3.82 -11.29
CA PRO A 69 2.32 5.23 -11.64
C PRO A 69 1.00 5.96 -11.44
N GLU A 70 -0.14 5.27 -11.55
CA GLU A 70 -1.47 5.83 -11.33
C GLU A 70 -1.66 6.23 -9.85
N MET A 71 -1.23 5.36 -8.92
CA MET A 71 -1.26 5.65 -7.47
C MET A 71 -0.33 6.82 -7.12
N LEU A 72 0.88 6.85 -7.67
CA LEU A 72 1.83 7.95 -7.44
C LEU A 72 1.30 9.27 -7.99
N SER A 73 0.66 9.28 -9.15
CA SER A 73 0.03 10.49 -9.69
C SER A 73 -1.07 11.01 -8.74
N ALA A 74 -1.90 10.12 -8.19
CA ALA A 74 -2.89 10.49 -7.19
C ALA A 74 -2.23 11.01 -5.90
N ALA A 75 -1.14 10.37 -5.43
CA ALA A 75 -0.40 10.77 -4.24
C ALA A 75 0.17 12.20 -4.38
N GLU A 76 0.81 12.50 -5.51
CA GLU A 76 1.34 13.83 -5.82
C GLU A 76 0.25 14.90 -5.86
N ASP A 77 -0.87 14.61 -6.52
CA ASP A 77 -2.01 15.51 -6.62
C ASP A 77 -2.64 15.82 -5.27
N ILE A 78 -2.82 14.79 -4.42
CA ILE A 78 -3.38 14.96 -3.08
C ILE A 78 -2.40 15.75 -2.20
N ALA A 79 -1.10 15.41 -2.21
CA ALA A 79 -0.08 16.12 -1.43
C ALA A 79 -0.03 17.59 -1.81
N ARG A 80 -0.03 17.91 -3.13
CA ARG A 80 -0.05 19.28 -3.65
C ARG A 80 -1.29 20.05 -3.19
N ARG A 81 -2.49 19.45 -3.29
CA ARG A 81 -3.75 20.10 -2.83
C ARG A 81 -3.77 20.37 -1.33
N GLN A 82 -3.09 19.54 -0.55
CA GLN A 82 -2.98 19.68 0.91
C GLN A 82 -1.78 20.54 1.35
N GLY A 83 -0.97 21.04 0.41
CA GLY A 83 0.22 21.85 0.73
C GLY A 83 1.32 21.06 1.44
N ILE A 84 1.33 19.73 1.30
CA ILE A 84 2.31 18.83 1.94
C ILE A 84 3.47 18.59 0.98
N ARG A 85 4.69 18.79 1.47
CA ARG A 85 5.91 18.46 0.73
C ARG A 85 6.27 17.00 0.99
N ALA A 86 6.04 16.15 0.01
CA ALA A 86 6.46 14.77 -0.02
C ALA A 86 7.07 14.47 -1.40
N GLU A 87 8.01 13.56 -1.46
CA GLU A 87 8.57 13.06 -2.71
C GLU A 87 7.99 11.69 -3.02
N PHE A 88 7.81 11.39 -4.31
CA PHE A 88 7.29 10.11 -4.77
C PHE A 88 8.17 9.53 -5.87
N LEU A 89 8.37 8.21 -5.84
CA LEU A 89 9.26 7.48 -6.73
C LEU A 89 8.59 6.20 -7.23
N LEU A 90 8.59 6.00 -8.54
CA LEU A 90 8.20 4.72 -9.14
C LEU A 90 9.27 3.67 -8.84
N GLY A 91 8.91 2.60 -8.13
CA GLY A 91 9.85 1.58 -7.73
C GLY A 91 9.21 0.25 -7.33
N ASP A 92 9.99 -0.82 -7.51
CA ASP A 92 9.66 -2.19 -7.08
C ASP A 92 10.51 -2.51 -5.85
N ILE A 93 9.87 -2.87 -4.74
CA ILE A 93 10.55 -3.24 -3.48
C ILE A 93 11.63 -4.32 -3.69
N THR A 94 11.40 -5.24 -4.63
CA THR A 94 12.35 -6.35 -4.91
C THR A 94 13.60 -5.92 -5.68
N LYS A 95 13.71 -4.64 -6.05
CA LYS A 95 14.81 -4.06 -6.83
C LYS A 95 15.19 -2.66 -6.34
N LEU A 96 14.56 -2.17 -5.28
CA LEU A 96 14.70 -0.81 -4.80
C LEU A 96 16.15 -0.49 -4.43
N LYS A 97 16.64 0.64 -4.94
CA LYS A 97 17.93 1.22 -4.58
C LYS A 97 17.75 2.72 -4.44
N LEU A 98 18.08 3.25 -3.28
CA LEU A 98 18.05 4.69 -3.03
C LEU A 98 19.46 5.26 -3.06
N THR A 99 19.58 6.50 -3.51
CA THR A 99 20.86 7.24 -3.54
C THR A 99 21.29 7.67 -2.14
N SER A 100 20.35 7.91 -1.25
CA SER A 100 20.59 8.26 0.16
C SER A 100 19.86 7.27 1.07
N ARG A 101 20.42 7.03 2.26
CA ARG A 101 19.83 6.11 3.25
C ARG A 101 18.89 6.83 4.18
N ALA A 102 17.77 6.17 4.49
CA ALA A 102 16.76 6.64 5.42
C ALA A 102 17.04 6.21 6.87
N ASP A 103 16.43 6.89 7.82
CA ASP A 103 16.46 6.53 9.24
C ASP A 103 15.48 5.38 9.53
N PHE A 104 14.37 5.34 8.80
CA PHE A 104 13.37 4.27 8.89
C PHE A 104 12.70 4.01 7.54
N ALA A 105 12.11 2.83 7.43
CA ALA A 105 11.20 2.47 6.35
C ALA A 105 9.89 1.95 6.93
N ILE A 106 8.81 2.15 6.21
CA ILE A 106 7.50 1.57 6.50
C ILE A 106 6.99 0.83 5.26
N ALA A 107 6.18 -0.20 5.47
CA ALA A 107 5.39 -0.88 4.44
C ALA A 107 4.07 -1.31 5.08
N ILE A 108 3.05 -0.48 4.95
CA ILE A 108 1.80 -0.59 5.68
C ILE A 108 0.67 -1.00 4.74
N ASN A 109 -0.38 -1.58 5.32
CA ASN A 109 -1.56 -2.04 4.62
C ASN A 109 -1.27 -3.23 3.69
N ASP A 110 -0.68 -4.28 4.28
CA ASP A 110 -0.36 -5.57 3.64
C ASP A 110 0.47 -5.50 2.33
N CYS A 111 1.25 -4.43 2.17
CA CYS A 111 2.11 -4.23 1.01
C CYS A 111 3.01 -5.46 0.73
N LEU A 112 3.58 -6.08 1.78
CA LEU A 112 4.44 -7.24 1.63
C LEU A 112 3.72 -8.48 1.09
N ASN A 113 2.40 -8.59 1.29
CA ASN A 113 1.64 -9.72 0.74
C ASN A 113 1.55 -9.69 -0.80
N TYR A 114 1.86 -8.56 -1.45
CA TYR A 114 2.00 -8.50 -2.91
C TYR A 114 3.34 -9.05 -3.42
N VAL A 115 4.29 -9.31 -2.54
CA VAL A 115 5.61 -9.85 -2.91
C VAL A 115 5.54 -11.37 -2.92
N PRO A 116 5.85 -12.05 -4.06
CA PRO A 116 5.93 -13.51 -4.08
C PRO A 116 6.94 -14.04 -3.06
N GLN A 117 6.65 -15.18 -2.42
CA GLN A 117 7.48 -15.75 -1.36
C GLN A 117 8.96 -15.92 -1.77
N ASN A 118 9.21 -16.36 -3.00
CA ASN A 118 10.57 -16.51 -3.52
C ASN A 118 11.33 -15.19 -3.74
N LYS A 119 10.66 -14.04 -3.62
CA LYS A 119 11.26 -12.70 -3.72
C LYS A 119 11.28 -11.95 -2.38
N LEU A 120 10.70 -12.50 -1.32
CA LEU A 120 10.57 -11.83 -0.04
C LEU A 120 11.94 -11.50 0.56
N HIS A 121 12.89 -12.42 0.56
CA HIS A 121 14.25 -12.19 1.01
C HIS A 121 14.95 -11.05 0.23
N ALA A 122 14.74 -10.97 -1.09
CA ALA A 122 15.28 -9.88 -1.89
C ALA A 122 14.66 -8.54 -1.50
N ALA A 123 13.33 -8.50 -1.26
CA ALA A 123 12.65 -7.32 -0.79
C ALA A 123 13.23 -6.81 0.54
N PHE A 124 13.35 -7.66 1.55
CA PHE A 124 13.97 -7.29 2.83
C PHE A 124 15.42 -6.81 2.68
N SER A 125 16.21 -7.49 1.82
CA SER A 125 17.60 -7.10 1.56
C SER A 125 17.70 -5.71 0.92
N HIS A 126 16.81 -5.38 -0.02
CA HIS A 126 16.78 -4.06 -0.63
C HIS A 126 16.33 -2.99 0.35
N VAL A 127 15.30 -3.26 1.17
CA VAL A 127 14.87 -2.33 2.23
C VAL A 127 16.02 -2.08 3.22
N ALA A 128 16.68 -3.13 3.71
CA ALA A 128 17.85 -2.99 4.57
C ALA A 128 18.96 -2.15 3.93
N GLY A 129 19.18 -2.30 2.61
CA GLY A 129 20.12 -1.49 1.84
C GLY A 129 19.75 -0.01 1.76
N CYS A 130 18.46 0.33 1.90
CA CYS A 130 17.96 1.71 1.93
C CYS A 130 18.06 2.35 3.32
N LEU A 131 18.35 1.58 4.37
CA LEU A 131 18.40 2.07 5.75
C LEU A 131 19.83 2.42 6.19
N LYS A 132 19.95 3.41 7.06
CA LYS A 132 21.17 3.68 7.83
C LYS A 132 21.41 2.53 8.81
N LYS A 133 22.63 2.39 9.29
CA LYS A 133 22.94 1.44 10.36
C LYS A 133 22.14 1.78 11.61
N GLY A 134 21.38 0.79 12.13
CA GLY A 134 20.45 0.97 13.24
C GLY A 134 19.11 1.56 12.85
N GLY A 135 18.83 1.76 11.55
CA GLY A 135 17.51 2.16 11.06
C GLY A 135 16.46 1.07 11.28
N ALA A 136 15.19 1.49 11.40
CA ALA A 136 14.07 0.61 11.66
C ALA A 136 13.26 0.33 10.39
N PHE A 137 12.70 -0.88 10.27
CA PHE A 137 11.69 -1.21 9.28
C PHE A 137 10.40 -1.68 9.99
N VAL A 138 9.32 -0.93 9.81
CA VAL A 138 7.99 -1.22 10.38
C VAL A 138 7.07 -1.64 9.25
N PHE A 139 6.45 -2.80 9.38
CA PHE A 139 5.54 -3.34 8.37
C PHE A 139 4.43 -4.17 9.01
N ASP A 140 3.36 -4.38 8.26
CA ASP A 140 2.33 -5.36 8.56
C ASP A 140 2.21 -6.39 7.45
N ILE A 141 1.61 -7.53 7.80
CA ILE A 141 1.22 -8.58 6.86
C ILE A 141 -0.18 -9.09 7.18
N SER A 142 -0.95 -9.34 6.14
CA SER A 142 -2.17 -10.12 6.25
C SER A 142 -1.85 -11.57 6.57
N THR A 143 -2.45 -12.09 7.64
CA THR A 143 -2.21 -13.46 8.11
C THR A 143 -2.81 -14.50 7.15
N GLU A 144 -2.31 -15.74 7.21
CA GLU A 144 -2.91 -16.88 6.50
C GLU A 144 -4.41 -17.03 6.81
N TYR A 145 -4.82 -16.77 8.07
CA TYR A 145 -6.23 -16.80 8.45
C TYR A 145 -7.05 -15.74 7.68
N LYS A 146 -6.56 -14.49 7.62
CA LYS A 146 -7.24 -13.43 6.85
C LYS A 146 -7.35 -13.81 5.38
N LEU A 147 -6.24 -14.25 4.77
CA LEU A 147 -6.21 -14.56 3.33
C LEU A 147 -7.05 -15.80 2.99
N SER A 148 -7.04 -16.86 3.83
CA SER A 148 -7.71 -18.13 3.52
C SER A 148 -9.16 -18.21 4.01
N LYS A 149 -9.50 -17.55 5.14
CA LYS A 149 -10.81 -17.72 5.79
C LYS A 149 -11.70 -16.49 5.66
N ILE A 150 -11.13 -15.29 5.70
CA ILE A 150 -11.89 -14.05 5.58
C ILE A 150 -12.03 -13.65 4.11
N LEU A 151 -10.91 -13.53 3.39
CA LEU A 151 -10.93 -13.26 1.96
C LEU A 151 -11.30 -14.52 1.17
N GLY A 152 -10.53 -15.58 1.35
CA GLY A 152 -10.79 -16.94 0.86
C GLY A 152 -11.42 -17.02 -0.54
N ASP A 153 -12.49 -17.79 -0.67
CA ASP A 153 -13.32 -17.92 -1.87
C ASP A 153 -14.61 -17.04 -1.75
N ASN A 154 -14.52 -15.93 -1.03
CA ASN A 154 -15.63 -15.02 -0.79
C ASN A 154 -15.80 -13.99 -1.91
N MET A 155 -16.98 -13.39 -1.93
CA MET A 155 -17.31 -12.24 -2.77
C MET A 155 -17.66 -11.05 -1.87
N PHE A 156 -17.15 -9.87 -2.26
CA PHE A 156 -17.51 -8.61 -1.65
C PHE A 156 -18.08 -7.67 -2.71
N ALA A 157 -19.05 -6.87 -2.33
CA ALA A 157 -19.60 -5.84 -3.21
C ALA A 157 -20.05 -4.67 -2.37
N ASP A 158 -19.96 -3.50 -2.95
CA ASP A 158 -20.49 -2.27 -2.38
C ASP A 158 -21.04 -1.40 -3.49
N ASP A 159 -22.07 -0.60 -3.18
CA ASP A 159 -22.80 0.25 -4.14
C ASP A 159 -23.07 1.60 -3.49
N GLU A 160 -22.26 2.56 -3.85
CA GLU A 160 -22.36 3.96 -3.44
C GLU A 160 -22.85 4.81 -4.63
N ASP A 161 -23.34 6.03 -4.39
CA ASP A 161 -24.02 6.85 -5.39
C ASP A 161 -23.26 7.00 -6.72
N ASP A 162 -21.94 7.11 -6.69
CA ASP A 162 -21.12 7.39 -7.88
C ASP A 162 -20.04 6.34 -8.15
N ILE A 163 -19.95 5.29 -7.30
CA ILE A 163 -19.01 4.19 -7.45
C ILE A 163 -19.60 2.90 -6.89
N ALA A 164 -19.47 1.83 -7.64
CA ALA A 164 -19.78 0.48 -7.17
C ALA A 164 -18.62 -0.47 -7.49
N TYR A 165 -18.45 -1.51 -6.70
CA TYR A 165 -17.51 -2.56 -7.04
C TYR A 165 -18.07 -3.95 -6.75
N ILE A 166 -17.54 -4.93 -7.48
CA ILE A 166 -17.75 -6.36 -7.23
C ILE A 166 -16.37 -7.00 -7.18
N TRP A 167 -16.09 -7.69 -6.09
CA TRP A 167 -14.77 -8.27 -5.81
C TRP A 167 -14.92 -9.77 -5.54
N PHE A 168 -14.42 -10.59 -6.45
CA PHE A 168 -14.36 -12.04 -6.34
C PHE A 168 -12.98 -12.49 -5.90
N ASN A 169 -12.93 -13.34 -4.90
CA ASN A 169 -11.69 -13.95 -4.43
C ASN A 169 -11.65 -15.43 -4.75
N LYS A 170 -10.44 -15.92 -4.99
CA LYS A 170 -10.13 -17.34 -5.08
C LYS A 170 -8.86 -17.65 -4.31
N PHE A 171 -8.98 -18.52 -3.30
CA PHE A 171 -7.83 -18.98 -2.56
C PHE A 171 -7.17 -20.17 -3.27
N GLU A 172 -5.87 -20.10 -3.51
CA GLU A 172 -5.09 -21.09 -4.25
C GLU A 172 -3.99 -21.71 -3.37
N GLY A 173 -4.25 -21.89 -2.06
CA GLY A 173 -3.36 -22.55 -1.10
C GLY A 173 -2.27 -21.67 -0.51
N ASP A 174 -1.46 -21.03 -1.34
CA ASP A 174 -0.38 -20.12 -0.92
C ASP A 174 -0.67 -18.65 -1.23
N ARG A 175 -1.81 -18.37 -1.85
CA ARG A 175 -2.19 -17.02 -2.28
C ARG A 175 -3.70 -16.87 -2.44
N VAL A 176 -4.16 -15.65 -2.41
CA VAL A 176 -5.51 -15.26 -2.85
C VAL A 176 -5.39 -14.44 -4.15
N VAL A 177 -6.17 -14.84 -5.14
CA VAL A 177 -6.37 -14.08 -6.38
C VAL A 177 -7.66 -13.32 -6.25
N MET A 178 -7.62 -12.02 -6.50
CA MET A 178 -8.72 -11.09 -6.33
C MET A 178 -9.02 -10.45 -7.69
N ASP A 179 -10.20 -10.74 -8.24
CA ASP A 179 -10.73 -10.10 -9.46
C ASP A 179 -11.75 -9.04 -9.05
N ILE A 180 -11.41 -7.78 -9.27
CA ILE A 180 -12.21 -6.62 -8.88
C ILE A 180 -12.73 -5.95 -10.13
N THR A 181 -14.05 -5.74 -10.19
CA THR A 181 -14.69 -4.89 -11.19
C THR A 181 -15.18 -3.63 -10.49
N VAL A 182 -14.76 -2.47 -10.97
CA VAL A 182 -15.16 -1.16 -10.45
C VAL A 182 -16.00 -0.46 -11.50
N PHE A 183 -17.10 0.15 -11.08
CA PHE A 183 -17.96 1.00 -11.88
C PHE A 183 -17.90 2.42 -11.30
N THR A 184 -17.43 3.38 -12.08
CA THR A 184 -17.32 4.79 -11.65
C THR A 184 -18.22 5.66 -12.52
N GLN A 185 -19.06 6.48 -11.92
CA GLN A 185 -19.93 7.40 -12.65
C GLN A 185 -19.09 8.50 -13.30
N THR A 186 -19.38 8.75 -14.58
CA THR A 186 -18.78 9.84 -15.36
C THR A 186 -19.62 11.12 -15.22
N GLU A 187 -19.07 12.25 -15.63
CA GLU A 187 -19.79 13.53 -15.67
C GLU A 187 -21.09 13.48 -16.50
N SER A 188 -21.17 12.58 -17.46
CA SER A 188 -22.36 12.36 -18.29
C SER A 188 -23.42 11.46 -17.62
N GLY A 189 -23.19 10.98 -16.40
CA GLY A 189 -24.09 10.08 -15.68
C GLY A 189 -24.01 8.61 -16.11
N LEU A 190 -23.11 8.26 -17.04
CA LEU A 190 -22.86 6.87 -17.43
C LEU A 190 -21.81 6.26 -16.47
N PHE A 191 -21.81 4.93 -16.34
CA PHE A 191 -20.81 4.23 -15.57
C PHE A 191 -19.70 3.70 -16.46
N LYS A 192 -18.46 4.05 -16.12
CA LYS A 192 -17.25 3.45 -16.69
C LYS A 192 -16.93 2.19 -15.91
N ARG A 193 -16.77 1.06 -16.60
CA ARG A 193 -16.32 -0.19 -16.03
C ARG A 193 -14.81 -0.33 -16.19
N GLU A 194 -14.14 -0.70 -15.10
CA GLU A 194 -12.72 -1.04 -15.06
C GLU A 194 -12.52 -2.35 -14.30
N ASP A 195 -11.61 -3.19 -14.77
CA ASP A 195 -11.31 -4.48 -14.15
C ASP A 195 -9.87 -4.51 -13.69
N GLU A 196 -9.65 -4.92 -12.45
CA GLU A 196 -8.34 -5.12 -11.84
C GLU A 196 -8.15 -6.57 -11.40
N ARG A 197 -6.89 -7.00 -11.32
CA ARG A 197 -6.53 -8.27 -10.70
C ARG A 197 -5.40 -8.06 -9.72
N HIS A 198 -5.62 -8.49 -8.48
CA HIS A 198 -4.65 -8.48 -7.42
C HIS A 198 -4.29 -9.90 -7.02
N VAL A 199 -3.07 -10.09 -6.52
CA VAL A 199 -2.62 -11.35 -5.95
C VAL A 199 -1.89 -11.06 -4.67
N GLN A 200 -2.36 -11.62 -3.57
CA GLN A 200 -1.66 -11.57 -2.29
C GLN A 200 -1.21 -12.97 -1.89
N TYR A 201 0.04 -13.06 -1.43
CA TYR A 201 0.70 -14.30 -1.03
C TYR A 201 0.62 -14.48 0.47
N VAL A 202 0.43 -15.73 0.91
CA VAL A 202 0.52 -16.11 2.32
C VAL A 202 1.99 -16.07 2.74
N HIS A 203 2.30 -15.24 3.76
CA HIS A 203 3.58 -15.25 4.44
C HIS A 203 3.36 -15.72 5.86
N ARG A 204 4.09 -16.76 6.26
CA ARG A 204 4.09 -17.26 7.62
C ARG A 204 5.15 -16.54 8.44
N ARG A 205 5.02 -16.64 9.76
CA ARG A 205 5.98 -16.00 10.67
C ARG A 205 7.43 -16.43 10.44
N GLU A 206 7.62 -17.69 10.06
CA GLU A 206 8.92 -18.26 9.73
C GLU A 206 9.51 -17.78 8.39
N ASP A 207 8.68 -17.15 7.52
CA ASP A 207 9.11 -16.63 6.22
C ASP A 207 9.61 -15.17 6.33
N VAL A 208 9.30 -14.49 7.45
CA VAL A 208 9.54 -13.08 7.72
C VAL A 208 10.54 -12.89 8.86
#